data_ae19a2754bfc89ebb110df827573c210
#
_entry.id   ae19a2754bfc89ebb110df827573c210
#
_cell.length_a   1.000
_cell.length_b   1.000
_cell.length_c   1.000
_cell.angle_alpha   90.00
_cell.angle_beta   90.00
_cell.angle_gamma   90.00
#
_symmetry.space_group_name_H-M   'P 1'
#
loop_
_entity.id
_entity.type
_entity.pdbx_description
1 polymer ?
#
loop_
_entity_poly.entity_id
_entity_poly.type
_entity_poly.pdbx_seq_one_letter_code
_entity_poly.pdbx_strand_id
1 'polypeptide(L)'
;AYFKPFRLYDNIIIKPTWEEVPEDATDEDIVIEIDPGTAFGTGSHETTRLCIGQLKKYMKDGDEILDAGSGSGILSFVCNKLGAKHVLGIDIDPIAVDVAGENRDVNHIPAEAVEFKCGNVLEDQKLVESIGANYDIVVANILADVIIPMSAVVQKFMKDDGIFISSGIINIKEDEVRQALLDNNF
;
A
#
# COMPACT_ATOMS: atom_id res chain seq x y z
N ALA A 1 0.36 -5.36 -22.41
CA ALA A 1 -1.05 -5.07 -22.20
C ALA A 1 -1.19 -3.57 -21.97
N TYR A 2 -2.15 -2.93 -22.65
CA TYR A 2 -2.35 -1.50 -22.53
C TYR A 2 -3.10 -1.25 -21.20
N PHE A 3 -2.52 -0.46 -20.30
CA PHE A 3 -3.17 -0.08 -19.04
C PHE A 3 -4.35 0.85 -19.36
N LYS A 4 -5.55 0.44 -19.02
CA LYS A 4 -6.81 1.16 -19.23
C LYS A 4 -7.45 1.50 -17.89
N PRO A 5 -8.28 2.55 -17.82
CA PRO A 5 -9.09 2.82 -16.63
C PRO A 5 -9.95 1.63 -16.26
N PHE A 6 -10.06 1.35 -14.98
CA PHE A 6 -10.94 0.31 -14.45
C PHE A 6 -11.49 0.68 -13.08
N ARG A 7 -12.66 0.15 -12.76
CA ARG A 7 -13.30 0.36 -11.48
C ARG A 7 -13.01 -0.80 -10.53
N LEU A 8 -12.61 -0.44 -9.30
CA LEU A 8 -12.48 -1.35 -8.17
C LEU A 8 -13.59 -1.07 -7.17
N TYR A 9 -14.31 -2.12 -6.80
CA TYR A 9 -15.49 -1.97 -5.95
C TYR A 9 -16.47 -0.97 -6.55
N ASP A 10 -17.34 -0.38 -5.73
CA ASP A 10 -18.42 0.47 -6.26
C ASP A 10 -17.95 1.89 -6.59
N ASN A 11 -16.87 2.36 -5.95
CA ASN A 11 -16.52 3.79 -5.98
C ASN A 11 -15.01 4.10 -6.06
N ILE A 12 -14.16 3.18 -6.50
CA ILE A 12 -12.73 3.47 -6.72
C ILE A 12 -12.40 3.24 -8.19
N ILE A 13 -11.91 4.27 -8.85
CA ILE A 13 -11.47 4.24 -10.24
C ILE A 13 -9.95 4.41 -10.26
N ILE A 14 -9.26 3.45 -10.85
CA ILE A 14 -7.82 3.54 -11.12
C ILE A 14 -7.67 3.80 -12.61
N LYS A 15 -6.91 4.83 -12.96
CA LYS A 15 -6.64 5.16 -14.36
C LYS A 15 -5.16 5.53 -14.57
N PRO A 16 -4.61 5.27 -15.76
CA PRO A 16 -3.32 5.84 -16.12
C PRO A 16 -3.44 7.36 -16.33
N THR A 17 -2.34 8.07 -16.17
CA THR A 17 -2.29 9.54 -16.31
C THR A 17 -2.70 10.04 -17.70
N TRP A 18 -2.50 9.23 -18.75
CA TRP A 18 -2.79 9.56 -20.17
C TRP A 18 -4.21 9.19 -20.64
N GLU A 19 -5.03 8.61 -19.80
CA GLU A 19 -6.43 8.30 -20.12
C GLU A 19 -7.37 9.27 -19.40
N GLU A 20 -8.52 9.52 -19.99
CA GLU A 20 -9.57 10.32 -19.35
C GLU A 20 -10.33 9.50 -18.29
N VAL A 21 -10.97 10.20 -17.38
CA VAL A 21 -11.89 9.58 -16.41
C VAL A 21 -13.05 8.96 -17.18
N PRO A 22 -13.46 7.71 -16.85
CA PRO A 22 -14.61 7.08 -17.51
C PRO A 22 -15.88 7.94 -17.47
N GLU A 23 -16.67 7.92 -18.55
CA GLU A 23 -17.90 8.73 -18.68
C GLU A 23 -18.96 8.40 -17.61
N ASP A 24 -18.91 7.19 -17.03
CA ASP A 24 -19.80 6.73 -15.97
C ASP A 24 -19.35 7.13 -14.57
N ALA A 25 -18.24 7.86 -14.46
CA ALA A 25 -17.75 8.33 -13.17
C ALA A 25 -18.65 9.44 -12.61
N THR A 26 -18.80 9.45 -11.30
CA THR A 26 -19.61 10.41 -10.55
C THR A 26 -18.74 11.15 -9.53
N ASP A 27 -19.27 12.20 -8.93
CA ASP A 27 -18.60 12.98 -7.89
C ASP A 27 -18.35 12.17 -6.60
N GLU A 28 -18.99 11.02 -6.45
CA GLU A 28 -18.82 10.10 -5.32
C GLU A 28 -17.65 9.12 -5.54
N ASP A 29 -17.11 9.05 -6.76
CA ASP A 29 -16.02 8.16 -7.10
C ASP A 29 -14.66 8.72 -6.63
N ILE A 30 -13.87 7.86 -6.03
CA ILE A 30 -12.46 8.10 -5.72
C ILE A 30 -11.65 7.77 -6.97
N VAL A 31 -11.14 8.80 -7.65
CA VAL A 31 -10.28 8.62 -8.82
C VAL A 31 -8.82 8.69 -8.38
N ILE A 32 -8.05 7.67 -8.76
CA ILE A 32 -6.61 7.59 -8.53
C ILE A 32 -5.90 7.44 -9.86
N GLU A 33 -5.00 8.37 -10.13
CA GLU A 33 -4.17 8.38 -11.33
C GLU A 33 -2.82 7.70 -11.03
N ILE A 34 -2.43 6.74 -11.88
CA ILE A 34 -1.18 6.03 -11.74
C ILE A 34 -0.43 6.01 -13.07
N ASP A 35 0.79 6.52 -13.06
CA ASP A 35 1.79 6.14 -14.04
C ASP A 35 2.71 5.08 -13.39
N PRO A 36 2.63 3.82 -13.79
CA PRO A 36 3.47 2.79 -13.18
C PRO A 36 4.95 2.97 -13.55
N GLY A 37 5.26 3.68 -14.65
CA GLY A 37 6.61 3.78 -15.14
C GLY A 37 7.25 2.39 -15.27
N THR A 38 8.40 2.21 -14.62
CA THR A 38 9.08 0.91 -14.44
C THR A 38 8.79 0.25 -13.10
N ALA A 39 8.06 0.94 -12.19
CA ALA A 39 7.71 0.42 -10.88
C ALA A 39 6.59 -0.62 -10.97
N PHE A 40 6.55 -1.53 -9.99
CA PHE A 40 5.47 -2.50 -9.85
C PHE A 40 4.22 -1.84 -9.24
N GLY A 41 3.03 -2.27 -9.67
CA GLY A 41 1.78 -1.84 -9.03
C GLY A 41 0.91 -0.92 -9.89
N THR A 42 0.35 -1.45 -10.99
CA THR A 42 -0.69 -0.76 -11.79
C THR A 42 -2.07 -0.78 -11.14
N GLY A 43 -2.22 -1.48 -10.01
CA GLY A 43 -3.52 -1.72 -9.38
C GLY A 43 -4.41 -2.76 -10.08
N SER A 44 -4.06 -3.20 -11.28
CA SER A 44 -4.83 -4.21 -12.03
C SER A 44 -4.65 -5.64 -11.51
N HIS A 45 -3.69 -5.85 -10.61
CA HIS A 45 -3.41 -7.15 -10.04
C HIS A 45 -4.42 -7.53 -8.95
N GLU A 46 -4.85 -8.79 -8.94
CA GLU A 46 -5.84 -9.28 -7.98
C GLU A 46 -5.41 -9.06 -6.52
N THR A 47 -4.12 -9.18 -6.21
CA THR A 47 -3.57 -8.96 -4.86
C THR A 47 -3.76 -7.51 -4.39
N THR A 48 -3.63 -6.52 -5.27
CA THR A 48 -3.89 -5.10 -4.96
C THR A 48 -5.38 -4.90 -4.67
N ARG A 49 -6.25 -5.51 -5.48
CA ARG A 49 -7.69 -5.49 -5.25
C ARG A 49 -8.06 -6.06 -3.88
N LEU A 50 -7.49 -7.20 -3.50
CA LEU A 50 -7.72 -7.82 -2.20
C LEU A 50 -7.27 -6.90 -1.06
N CYS A 51 -6.10 -6.28 -1.14
CA CYS A 51 -5.63 -5.29 -0.16
C CYS A 51 -6.61 -4.13 -0.01
N ILE A 52 -7.06 -3.54 -1.12
CA ILE A 52 -8.03 -2.43 -1.12
C ILE A 52 -9.34 -2.85 -0.45
N GLY A 53 -9.82 -4.07 -0.70
CA GLY A 53 -11.01 -4.60 -0.05
C GLY A 53 -10.87 -4.72 1.47
N GLN A 54 -9.71 -5.17 1.95
CA GLN A 54 -9.43 -5.24 3.38
C GLN A 54 -9.25 -3.83 4.00
N LEU A 55 -8.57 -2.92 3.30
CA LEU A 55 -8.45 -1.53 3.73
C LEU A 55 -9.84 -0.87 3.88
N LYS A 56 -10.73 -1.01 2.89
CA LYS A 56 -12.12 -0.50 2.98
C LYS A 56 -12.89 -1.08 4.17
N LYS A 57 -12.60 -2.31 4.57
CA LYS A 57 -13.29 -2.99 5.66
C LYS A 57 -12.80 -2.57 7.05
N TYR A 58 -11.51 -2.39 7.21
CA TYR A 58 -10.89 -2.25 8.52
C TYR A 58 -10.41 -0.83 8.84
N MET A 59 -10.11 -0.03 7.82
CA MET A 59 -9.62 1.34 8.00
C MET A 59 -10.74 2.25 8.54
N LYS A 60 -10.35 3.15 9.42
CA LYS A 60 -11.20 4.19 9.99
C LYS A 60 -10.65 5.56 9.60
N ASP A 61 -11.52 6.55 9.58
CA ASP A 61 -11.12 7.95 9.39
C ASP A 61 -10.12 8.38 10.47
N GLY A 62 -9.02 8.96 10.04
CA GLY A 62 -7.94 9.39 10.93
C GLY A 62 -6.87 8.36 11.26
N ASP A 63 -6.93 7.14 10.70
CA ASP A 63 -5.90 6.11 10.90
C ASP A 63 -4.53 6.53 10.35
N GLU A 64 -3.48 6.09 11.03
CA GLU A 64 -2.08 6.16 10.60
C GLU A 64 -1.71 4.84 9.88
N ILE A 65 -1.23 4.92 8.66
CA ILE A 65 -1.00 3.75 7.80
C ILE A 65 0.47 3.62 7.40
N LEU A 66 1.01 2.41 7.48
CA LEU A 66 2.30 2.04 6.89
C LEU A 66 2.07 1.13 5.68
N ASP A 67 2.53 1.56 4.50
CA ASP A 67 2.51 0.79 3.25
C ASP A 67 3.91 0.24 2.98
N ALA A 68 4.14 -1.02 3.33
CA ALA A 68 5.44 -1.66 3.23
C ALA A 68 5.58 -2.40 1.88
N GLY A 69 6.47 -1.89 1.04
CA GLY A 69 6.58 -2.25 -0.36
C GLY A 69 5.59 -1.45 -1.19
N SER A 70 5.67 -0.12 -1.11
CA SER A 70 4.67 0.79 -1.68
C SER A 70 4.61 0.79 -3.21
N GLY A 71 5.69 0.37 -3.89
CA GLY A 71 5.75 0.34 -5.35
C GLY A 71 5.35 1.68 -5.97
N SER A 72 4.34 1.67 -6.82
CA SER A 72 3.79 2.89 -7.47
C SER A 72 3.06 3.85 -6.52
N GLY A 73 2.85 3.47 -5.24
CA GLY A 73 2.12 4.23 -4.24
C GLY A 73 0.60 4.01 -4.22
N ILE A 74 0.08 3.10 -5.03
CA ILE A 74 -1.37 2.94 -5.21
C ILE A 74 -2.13 2.68 -3.91
N LEU A 75 -1.64 1.79 -3.03
CA LEU A 75 -2.29 1.50 -1.75
C LEU A 75 -2.23 2.72 -0.83
N SER A 76 -1.10 3.42 -0.82
CA SER A 76 -0.94 4.67 -0.06
C SER A 76 -1.96 5.73 -0.48
N PHE A 77 -2.22 5.90 -1.78
CA PHE A 77 -3.21 6.86 -2.27
C PHE A 77 -4.64 6.44 -1.95
N VAL A 78 -4.94 5.14 -2.08
CA VAL A 78 -6.25 4.60 -1.64
C VAL A 78 -6.48 4.90 -0.17
N CYS A 79 -5.50 4.63 0.71
CA CYS A 79 -5.61 4.91 2.13
C CYS A 79 -5.87 6.41 2.40
N ASN A 80 -5.12 7.30 1.75
CA ASN A 80 -5.31 8.73 1.90
C ASN A 80 -6.73 9.16 1.48
N LYS A 81 -7.21 8.71 0.33
CA LYS A 81 -8.55 9.03 -0.18
C LYS A 81 -9.68 8.41 0.66
N LEU A 82 -9.41 7.34 1.39
CA LEU A 82 -10.34 6.73 2.34
C LEU A 82 -10.34 7.39 3.73
N GLY A 83 -9.55 8.45 3.95
CA GLY A 83 -9.55 9.23 5.17
C GLY A 83 -8.39 8.95 6.13
N ALA A 84 -7.32 8.28 5.70
CA ALA A 84 -6.12 8.17 6.53
C ALA A 84 -5.59 9.56 6.90
N LYS A 85 -5.20 9.74 8.15
CA LYS A 85 -4.58 10.98 8.63
C LYS A 85 -3.19 11.16 8.04
N HIS A 86 -2.44 10.08 7.97
CA HIS A 86 -1.10 10.04 7.40
C HIS A 86 -0.79 8.65 6.86
N VAL A 87 -0.06 8.59 5.77
CA VAL A 87 0.44 7.34 5.18
C VAL A 87 1.95 7.46 4.96
N LEU A 88 2.70 6.49 5.46
CA LEU A 88 4.10 6.32 5.13
C LEU A 88 4.27 5.11 4.20
N GLY A 89 4.68 5.34 2.97
CA GLY A 89 5.09 4.30 2.03
C GLY A 89 6.58 4.05 2.13
N ILE A 90 6.98 2.78 2.12
CA ILE A 90 8.40 2.39 2.11
C ILE A 90 8.62 1.38 1.00
N ASP A 91 9.68 1.60 0.22
CA ASP A 91 10.13 0.64 -0.77
C ASP A 91 11.67 0.53 -0.75
N ILE A 92 12.17 -0.65 -1.09
CA ILE A 92 13.64 -0.89 -1.20
C ILE A 92 14.21 -0.32 -2.49
N ASP A 93 13.37 -0.14 -3.51
CA ASP A 93 13.76 0.37 -4.81
C ASP A 93 13.61 1.90 -4.83
N PRO A 94 14.72 2.66 -4.96
CA PRO A 94 14.66 4.12 -5.05
C PRO A 94 13.86 4.59 -6.27
N ILE A 95 13.83 3.82 -7.36
CA ILE A 95 13.04 4.17 -8.55
C ILE A 95 11.54 4.07 -8.24
N ALA A 96 11.12 3.07 -7.48
CA ALA A 96 9.73 2.95 -7.03
C ALA A 96 9.32 4.13 -6.14
N VAL A 97 10.21 4.56 -5.24
CA VAL A 97 9.98 5.73 -4.37
C VAL A 97 9.83 7.02 -5.18
N ASP A 98 10.68 7.22 -6.19
CA ASP A 98 10.58 8.39 -7.09
C ASP A 98 9.26 8.37 -7.87
N VAL A 99 8.89 7.23 -8.47
CA VAL A 99 7.62 7.04 -9.19
C VAL A 99 6.41 7.28 -8.27
N ALA A 100 6.45 6.76 -7.04
CA ALA A 100 5.39 7.00 -6.06
C ALA A 100 5.27 8.49 -5.70
N GLY A 101 6.39 9.20 -5.60
CA GLY A 101 6.42 10.65 -5.40
C GLY A 101 5.76 11.41 -6.57
N GLU A 102 6.09 11.06 -7.80
CA GLU A 102 5.48 11.64 -9.00
C GLU A 102 3.98 11.36 -9.07
N ASN A 103 3.56 10.13 -8.81
CA ASN A 103 2.16 9.75 -8.75
C ASN A 103 1.39 10.47 -7.63
N ARG A 104 2.01 10.70 -6.47
CA ARG A 104 1.42 11.52 -5.40
C ARG A 104 1.10 12.93 -5.89
N ASP A 105 2.04 13.55 -6.59
CA ASP A 105 1.89 14.91 -7.09
C ASP A 105 0.79 15.00 -8.17
N VAL A 106 0.69 14.00 -9.05
CA VAL A 106 -0.41 13.87 -10.04
C VAL A 106 -1.77 13.76 -9.34
N ASN A 107 -1.86 13.04 -8.24
CA ASN A 107 -3.08 12.92 -7.45
C ASN A 107 -3.37 14.13 -6.55
N HIS A 108 -2.56 15.18 -6.61
CA HIS A 108 -2.66 16.39 -5.80
C HIS A 108 -2.71 16.12 -4.29
N ILE A 109 -1.96 15.10 -3.83
CA ILE A 109 -1.89 14.72 -2.44
C ILE A 109 -0.69 15.45 -1.80
N PRO A 110 -0.89 16.18 -0.69
CA PRO A 110 0.20 16.84 0.00
C PRO A 110 1.28 15.85 0.51
N ALA A 111 2.54 16.26 0.45
CA ALA A 111 3.66 15.41 0.89
C ALA A 111 3.59 15.04 2.39
N GLU A 112 3.01 15.92 3.19
CA GLU A 112 2.75 15.67 4.61
C GLU A 112 1.61 14.69 4.89
N ALA A 113 0.74 14.44 3.91
CA ALA A 113 -0.34 13.45 4.03
C ALA A 113 0.11 12.05 3.58
N VAL A 114 0.95 11.98 2.55
CA VAL A 114 1.55 10.73 2.06
C VAL A 114 3.03 10.93 1.82
N GLU A 115 3.84 10.34 2.69
CA GLU A 115 5.30 10.38 2.62
C GLU A 115 5.84 9.07 2.05
N PHE A 116 6.93 9.13 1.27
CA PHE A 116 7.63 7.94 0.80
C PHE A 116 9.09 7.96 1.25
N LYS A 117 9.59 6.79 1.68
CA LYS A 117 11.00 6.58 2.08
C LYS A 117 11.58 5.35 1.39
N CYS A 118 12.83 5.48 0.97
CA CYS A 118 13.59 4.36 0.44
C CYS A 118 14.31 3.64 1.57
N GLY A 119 14.22 2.30 1.61
CA GLY A 119 15.00 1.47 2.50
C GLY A 119 14.39 0.11 2.81
N ASN A 120 15.17 -0.72 3.50
CA ASN A 120 14.81 -2.08 3.87
C ASN A 120 14.49 -2.17 5.37
N VAL A 121 13.22 -2.34 5.71
CA VAL A 121 12.76 -2.47 7.11
C VAL A 121 13.28 -3.73 7.82
N LEU A 122 13.83 -4.70 7.09
CA LEU A 122 14.41 -5.92 7.67
C LEU A 122 15.89 -5.74 8.05
N GLU A 123 16.60 -4.76 7.48
CA GLU A 123 18.05 -4.62 7.60
C GLU A 123 18.48 -3.24 8.12
N ASP A 124 17.72 -2.18 7.83
CA ASP A 124 18.08 -0.81 8.19
C ASP A 124 17.49 -0.40 9.54
N GLN A 125 18.24 -0.59 10.60
CA GLN A 125 17.83 -0.23 11.95
C GLN A 125 17.52 1.27 12.11
N LYS A 126 18.24 2.17 11.41
CA LYS A 126 17.97 3.62 11.49
C LYS A 126 16.63 3.96 10.84
N LEU A 127 16.31 3.31 9.72
CA LEU A 127 15.01 3.44 9.10
C LEU A 127 13.91 2.95 10.06
N VAL A 128 14.06 1.75 10.63
CA VAL A 128 13.11 1.18 11.59
C VAL A 128 12.85 2.13 12.76
N GLU A 129 13.91 2.70 13.35
CA GLU A 129 13.79 3.69 14.43
C GLU A 129 13.05 4.97 13.97
N SER A 130 13.27 5.40 12.73
CA SER A 130 12.64 6.60 12.17
C SER A 130 11.16 6.43 11.81
N ILE A 131 10.70 5.20 11.58
CA ILE A 131 9.31 4.86 11.25
C ILE A 131 8.41 5.05 12.48
N GLY A 132 8.90 4.61 13.64
CA GLY A 132 8.11 4.63 14.87
C GLY A 132 7.11 3.47 14.98
N ALA A 133 6.26 3.52 16.00
CA ALA A 133 5.39 2.41 16.41
C ALA A 133 3.92 2.88 16.62
N ASN A 134 3.36 3.64 15.72
CA ASN A 134 2.05 4.29 15.91
C ASN A 134 1.05 4.01 14.79
N TYR A 135 1.24 2.96 14.00
CA TYR A 135 0.36 2.67 12.88
C TYR A 135 -0.84 1.83 13.30
N ASP A 136 -2.01 2.26 12.87
CA ASP A 136 -3.27 1.55 13.05
C ASP A 136 -3.33 0.36 12.10
N ILE A 137 -2.83 0.53 10.88
CA ILE A 137 -2.74 -0.53 9.89
C ILE A 137 -1.35 -0.53 9.25
N VAL A 138 -0.77 -1.73 9.12
CA VAL A 138 0.35 -1.98 8.22
C VAL A 138 -0.17 -2.83 7.07
N VAL A 139 0.01 -2.35 5.84
CA VAL A 139 -0.34 -3.11 4.63
C VAL A 139 0.94 -3.46 3.86
N ALA A 140 1.01 -4.70 3.35
CA ALA A 140 2.13 -5.20 2.56
C ALA A 140 1.62 -6.08 1.41
N ASN A 141 1.74 -5.59 0.18
CA ASN A 141 1.43 -6.34 -1.04
C ASN A 141 2.72 -6.75 -1.75
N ILE A 142 3.43 -7.70 -1.16
CA ILE A 142 4.78 -8.11 -1.54
C ILE A 142 4.92 -9.64 -1.55
N LEU A 143 6.08 -10.13 -2.01
CA LEU A 143 6.33 -11.57 -2.09
C LEU A 143 6.33 -12.24 -0.71
N ALA A 144 5.85 -13.48 -0.66
CA ALA A 144 5.83 -14.31 0.56
C ALA A 144 7.20 -14.42 1.24
N ASP A 145 8.27 -14.53 0.47
CA ASP A 145 9.65 -14.63 0.99
C ASP A 145 10.11 -13.36 1.73
N VAL A 146 9.41 -12.23 1.54
CA VAL A 146 9.63 -10.99 2.31
C VAL A 146 8.64 -10.88 3.46
N ILE A 147 7.38 -11.33 3.29
CA ILE A 147 6.37 -11.32 4.37
C ILE A 147 6.78 -12.22 5.53
N ILE A 148 7.37 -13.40 5.25
CA ILE A 148 7.82 -14.34 6.29
C ILE A 148 8.78 -13.68 7.28
N PRO A 149 9.94 -13.13 6.88
CA PRO A 149 10.82 -12.44 7.82
C PRO A 149 10.19 -11.15 8.37
N MET A 150 9.34 -10.47 7.62
CA MET A 150 8.65 -9.26 8.07
C MET A 150 7.70 -9.53 9.23
N SER A 151 7.08 -10.71 9.30
CA SER A 151 6.18 -11.09 10.39
C SER A 151 6.83 -10.96 11.78
N ALA A 152 8.16 -11.15 11.86
CA ALA A 152 8.91 -11.02 13.12
C ALA A 152 9.20 -9.56 13.53
N VAL A 153 9.04 -8.60 12.64
CA VAL A 153 9.38 -7.19 12.91
C VAL A 153 8.21 -6.23 12.81
N VAL A 154 7.16 -6.60 12.07
CA VAL A 154 6.05 -5.71 11.72
C VAL A 154 5.30 -5.18 12.95
N GLN A 155 5.20 -5.96 14.02
CA GLN A 155 4.58 -5.53 15.28
C GLN A 155 5.27 -4.31 15.90
N LYS A 156 6.56 -4.09 15.61
CA LYS A 156 7.29 -2.91 16.11
C LYS A 156 6.75 -1.59 15.56
N PHE A 157 6.05 -1.63 14.44
CA PHE A 157 5.46 -0.45 13.80
C PHE A 157 4.01 -0.23 14.21
N MET A 158 3.34 -1.25 14.76
CA MET A 158 1.90 -1.27 15.01
C MET A 158 1.55 -0.79 16.41
N LYS A 159 0.37 -0.21 16.55
CA LYS A 159 -0.30 -0.07 17.84
C LYS A 159 -0.66 -1.45 18.40
N ASP A 160 -0.99 -1.53 19.68
CA ASP A 160 -1.34 -2.80 20.36
C ASP A 160 -2.56 -3.48 19.70
N ASP A 161 -3.50 -2.69 19.17
CA ASP A 161 -4.70 -3.14 18.46
C ASP A 161 -4.60 -2.97 16.94
N GLY A 162 -3.39 -2.75 16.44
CA GLY A 162 -3.11 -2.55 15.02
C GLY A 162 -3.39 -3.79 14.17
N ILE A 163 -3.66 -3.57 12.90
CA ILE A 163 -4.00 -4.62 11.93
C ILE A 163 -2.88 -4.76 10.91
N PHE A 164 -2.44 -5.99 10.66
CA PHE A 164 -1.54 -6.31 9.55
C PHE A 164 -2.31 -6.93 8.39
N ILE A 165 -2.27 -6.27 7.23
CA ILE A 165 -2.86 -6.75 5.98
C ILE A 165 -1.73 -7.16 5.05
N SER A 166 -1.66 -8.43 4.68
CA SER A 166 -0.65 -8.92 3.75
C SER A 166 -1.28 -9.60 2.53
N SER A 167 -0.68 -9.42 1.36
CA SER A 167 -1.07 -10.04 0.10
C SER A 167 0.16 -10.20 -0.81
N GLY A 168 -0.03 -10.70 -2.04
CA GLY A 168 1.09 -11.03 -2.92
C GLY A 168 1.60 -12.46 -2.72
N ILE A 169 0.86 -13.26 -1.94
CA ILE A 169 1.22 -14.62 -1.54
C ILE A 169 0.66 -15.60 -2.58
N ILE A 170 1.53 -16.40 -3.18
CA ILE A 170 1.10 -17.51 -4.06
C ILE A 170 0.65 -18.69 -3.21
N ASN A 171 -0.31 -19.48 -3.72
CA ASN A 171 -0.95 -20.59 -2.97
C ASN A 171 0.04 -21.57 -2.34
N ILE A 172 1.15 -21.87 -3.02
CA ILE A 172 2.17 -22.82 -2.51
C ILE A 172 2.94 -22.28 -1.29
N LYS A 173 2.84 -20.99 -0.99
CA LYS A 173 3.48 -20.32 0.16
C LYS A 173 2.51 -19.96 1.28
N GLU A 174 1.22 -20.24 1.12
CA GLU A 174 0.19 -19.86 2.09
C GLU A 174 0.46 -20.44 3.48
N ASP A 175 0.76 -21.73 3.55
CA ASP A 175 1.00 -22.42 4.82
C ASP A 175 2.25 -21.90 5.52
N GLU A 176 3.34 -21.61 4.76
CA GLU A 176 4.58 -21.05 5.33
C GLU A 176 4.33 -19.65 5.91
N VAL A 177 3.60 -18.80 5.19
CA VAL A 177 3.27 -17.44 5.67
C VAL A 177 2.35 -17.50 6.88
N ARG A 178 1.31 -18.35 6.84
CA ARG A 178 0.39 -18.55 7.97
C ARG A 178 1.14 -19.01 9.22
N GLN A 179 2.05 -19.98 9.08
CA GLN A 179 2.84 -20.45 10.21
C GLN A 179 3.75 -19.35 10.77
N ALA A 180 4.43 -18.61 9.90
CA ALA A 180 5.27 -17.49 10.32
C ALA A 180 4.50 -16.41 11.08
N LEU A 181 3.28 -16.09 10.66
CA LEU A 181 2.40 -15.14 11.36
C LEU A 181 2.01 -15.68 12.73
N LEU A 182 1.57 -16.94 12.82
CA LEU A 182 1.20 -17.59 14.09
C LEU A 182 2.39 -17.65 15.07
N ASP A 183 3.59 -17.99 14.60
CA ASP A 183 4.81 -18.06 15.40
C ASP A 183 5.22 -16.66 15.96
N ASN A 184 4.75 -15.59 15.32
CA ASN A 184 4.96 -14.21 15.74
C ASN A 184 3.71 -13.55 16.35
N ASN A 185 2.78 -14.34 16.86
CA ASN A 185 1.58 -13.93 17.62
C ASN A 185 0.55 -13.09 16.83
N PHE A 186 0.38 -13.36 15.54
CA PHE A 186 -0.73 -12.86 14.74
C PHE A 186 -1.89 -13.84 14.70
#